data_72e5c9debcd8cabde99ecd61005753ba
#
_entry.id   72e5c9debcd8cabde99ecd61005753ba
#
_cell.length_a   1.000
_cell.length_b   1.000
_cell.length_c   1.000
_cell.angle_alpha   90.00
_cell.angle_beta   90.00
_cell.angle_gamma   90.00
#
_symmetry.space_group_name_H-M   'P 1'
#
loop_
_entity.id
_entity.type
_entity.pdbx_description
1 polymer ?
#
loop_
_entity_poly.entity_id
_entity_poly.type
_entity_poly.pdbx_seq_one_letter_code
_entity_poly.pdbx_strand_id
1 'polypeptide(L)'
;LSKVKLPEINKKNFPYDLVIAYWEDIVGSCEWSDIPDIKKSKTAVCCSFGWLVEQNSKTTVIMADFIFEDSGVIKQGGGHTVIPTKNILKIKKVKI
;
A
#
# COMPACT_ATOMS: atom_id res chain seq x y z
N LEU A 1 9.76 23.18 -18.76
CA LEU A 1 8.75 23.58 -17.83
C LEU A 1 9.31 24.40 -16.69
N SER A 2 9.79 23.74 -15.70
CA SER A 2 10.17 24.34 -14.44
C SER A 2 11.67 24.39 -14.29
N LYS A 3 12.15 25.46 -13.66
CA LYS A 3 13.55 25.57 -13.25
C LYS A 3 13.76 25.04 -11.83
N VAL A 4 12.76 24.39 -11.26
CA VAL A 4 12.86 23.80 -9.92
C VAL A 4 13.86 22.64 -9.96
N LYS A 5 14.81 22.68 -9.06
CA LYS A 5 15.74 21.58 -8.87
C LYS A 5 15.02 20.47 -8.11
N LEU A 6 14.91 19.31 -8.74
CA LEU A 6 14.21 18.16 -8.12
C LEU A 6 15.14 17.44 -7.13
N PRO A 7 14.67 17.20 -5.91
CA PRO A 7 15.40 16.35 -4.99
C PRO A 7 15.45 14.91 -5.51
N GLU A 8 16.52 14.21 -5.20
CA GLU A 8 16.66 12.80 -5.54
C GLU A 8 16.32 11.92 -4.35
N ILE A 9 15.72 10.75 -4.63
CA ILE A 9 15.55 9.71 -3.63
C ILE A 9 16.64 8.65 -3.78
N ASN A 10 17.15 8.21 -2.63
CA ASN A 10 18.14 7.15 -2.55
C ASN A 10 17.92 6.37 -1.25
N LYS A 11 18.68 5.31 -1.04
CA LYS A 11 18.49 4.45 0.14
C LYS A 11 18.79 5.15 1.47
N LYS A 12 19.52 6.27 1.46
CA LYS A 12 19.81 7.01 2.68
C LYS A 12 18.65 7.87 3.15
N ASN A 13 18.02 8.61 2.22
CA ASN A 13 16.93 9.50 2.58
C ASN A 13 15.55 8.85 2.45
N PHE A 14 15.46 7.74 1.72
CA PHE A 14 14.20 7.03 1.51
C PHE A 14 14.47 5.54 1.37
N PRO A 15 14.59 4.80 2.50
CA PRO A 15 15.02 3.40 2.48
C PRO A 15 13.90 2.41 2.17
N TYR A 16 12.78 2.86 1.60
CA TYR A 16 11.62 2.03 1.36
C TYR A 16 11.60 1.47 -0.06
N ASP A 17 11.07 0.26 -0.21
CA ASP A 17 10.90 -0.37 -1.51
C ASP A 17 9.55 -0.04 -2.12
N LEU A 18 9.53 0.15 -3.43
CA LEU A 18 8.30 0.23 -4.19
C LEU A 18 7.79 -1.19 -4.43
N VAL A 19 6.54 -1.46 -4.07
CA VAL A 19 5.97 -2.81 -4.13
C VAL A 19 4.60 -2.83 -4.77
N ILE A 20 4.23 -4.02 -5.25
CA ILE A 20 2.86 -4.40 -5.57
C ILE A 20 2.45 -5.46 -4.56
N ALA A 21 1.37 -5.22 -3.84
CA ALA A 21 0.87 -6.16 -2.83
C ALA A 21 -0.49 -6.69 -3.24
N TYR A 22 -0.61 -8.01 -3.30
CA TYR A 22 -1.88 -8.71 -3.48
C TYR A 22 -2.36 -9.14 -2.10
N TRP A 23 -3.62 -8.85 -1.77
CA TRP A 23 -4.16 -9.13 -0.45
C TRP A 23 -5.66 -9.39 -0.50
N GLU A 24 -6.17 -10.05 0.54
CA GLU A 24 -7.59 -10.35 0.65
C GLU A 24 -8.27 -9.35 1.56
N ASP A 25 -9.35 -8.75 1.06
CA ASP A 25 -10.18 -7.82 1.80
C ASP A 25 -11.52 -8.46 2.13
N ILE A 26 -12.17 -7.93 3.16
CA ILE A 26 -13.52 -8.35 3.53
C ILE A 26 -14.51 -7.86 2.48
N VAL A 27 -15.60 -8.60 2.34
CA VAL A 27 -16.72 -8.23 1.47
C VAL A 27 -17.99 -8.27 2.30
N GLY A 28 -18.79 -7.24 2.19
CA GLY A 28 -20.08 -7.16 2.86
C GLY A 28 -21.13 -6.58 1.94
N SER A 29 -22.40 -6.81 2.28
CA SER A 29 -23.53 -6.25 1.56
C SER A 29 -24.65 -6.03 2.55
N CYS A 30 -25.41 -4.93 2.35
CA CYS A 30 -26.63 -4.64 3.10
C CYS A 30 -27.88 -5.06 2.32
N GLU A 31 -27.71 -5.64 1.14
CA GLU A 31 -28.82 -6.10 0.31
C GLU A 31 -29.33 -7.46 0.78
N TRP A 32 -30.61 -7.71 0.49
CA TRP A 32 -31.22 -9.01 0.73
C TRP A 32 -30.83 -9.97 -0.39
N SER A 33 -30.38 -11.16 0.00
CA SER A 33 -29.97 -12.21 -0.95
C SER A 33 -30.39 -13.57 -0.40
N ASP A 34 -30.53 -14.53 -1.28
CA ASP A 34 -30.84 -15.90 -0.87
C ASP A 34 -29.68 -16.52 -0.09
N ILE A 35 -29.98 -17.23 0.97
CA ILE A 35 -28.96 -17.82 1.85
C ILE A 35 -27.97 -18.71 1.08
N PRO A 36 -28.41 -19.58 0.14
CA PRO A 36 -27.44 -20.35 -0.66
C PRO A 36 -26.41 -19.50 -1.40
N ASP A 37 -26.82 -18.32 -1.89
CA ASP A 37 -25.91 -17.39 -2.58
C ASP A 37 -24.94 -16.72 -1.60
N ILE A 38 -25.44 -16.35 -0.41
CA ILE A 38 -24.60 -15.79 0.65
C ILE A 38 -23.51 -16.78 1.04
N LYS A 39 -23.85 -18.07 1.15
CA LYS A 39 -22.88 -19.12 1.51
C LYS A 39 -21.75 -19.28 0.49
N LYS A 40 -21.96 -18.87 -0.76
CA LYS A 40 -20.96 -18.95 -1.83
C LYS A 40 -20.09 -17.70 -1.92
N SER A 41 -20.36 -16.70 -1.10
CA SER A 41 -19.62 -15.43 -1.12
C SER A 41 -18.15 -15.65 -0.79
N LYS A 42 -17.30 -14.87 -1.43
CA LYS A 42 -15.84 -14.95 -1.29
C LYS A 42 -15.29 -13.59 -0.90
N THR A 43 -14.11 -13.58 -0.29
CA THR A 43 -13.35 -12.38 -0.07
C THR A 43 -12.91 -11.77 -1.40
N ALA A 44 -12.62 -10.47 -1.40
CA ALA A 44 -12.10 -9.80 -2.57
C ALA A 44 -10.57 -9.87 -2.57
N VAL A 45 -10.00 -10.14 -3.72
CA VAL A 45 -8.55 -10.03 -3.92
C VAL A 45 -8.26 -8.62 -4.41
N CYS A 46 -7.47 -7.90 -3.65
CA CYS A 46 -7.10 -6.52 -3.93
C CYS A 46 -5.63 -6.43 -4.32
N CYS A 47 -5.31 -5.40 -5.07
CA CYS A 47 -3.94 -5.10 -5.46
C CYS A 47 -3.63 -3.67 -5.09
N SER A 48 -2.62 -3.46 -4.25
CA SER A 48 -2.17 -2.14 -3.85
C SER A 48 -0.74 -1.91 -4.32
N PHE A 49 -0.47 -0.69 -4.76
CA PHE A 49 0.81 -0.30 -5.30
C PHE A 49 1.33 0.88 -4.47
N GLY A 50 2.57 0.82 -4.04
CA GLY A 50 3.16 1.91 -3.26
C GLY A 50 4.44 1.52 -2.55
N TRP A 51 4.86 2.38 -1.63
CA TRP A 51 6.08 2.21 -0.86
C TRP A 51 5.81 1.41 0.41
N LEU A 52 6.56 0.33 0.61
CA LEU A 52 6.44 -0.50 1.80
C LEU A 52 7.18 0.18 2.95
N VAL A 53 6.44 0.85 3.83
CA VAL A 53 7.05 1.63 4.91
C VAL A 53 7.19 0.85 6.22
N GLU A 54 6.37 -0.18 6.41
CA GLU A 54 6.45 -1.04 7.58
C GLU A 54 5.86 -2.40 7.26
N GLN A 55 6.50 -3.45 7.76
CA GLN A 55 5.94 -4.80 7.74
C GLN A 55 6.39 -5.57 8.96
N ASN A 56 5.43 -6.05 9.73
CA ASN A 56 5.66 -6.89 10.88
C ASN A 56 4.62 -8.01 10.90
N SER A 57 4.60 -8.81 11.96
CA SER A 57 3.68 -9.95 12.05
C SER A 57 2.20 -9.57 12.07
N LYS A 58 1.90 -8.30 12.41
CA LYS A 58 0.52 -7.82 12.53
C LYS A 58 0.09 -6.96 11.36
N THR A 59 0.93 -6.02 10.92
CA THR A 59 0.55 -5.02 9.93
C THR A 59 1.57 -4.91 8.82
N THR A 60 1.05 -4.62 7.63
CA THR A 60 1.82 -4.24 6.45
C THR A 60 1.29 -2.88 6.00
N VAL A 61 2.16 -1.88 5.93
CA VAL A 61 1.76 -0.51 5.62
C VAL A 61 2.39 -0.08 4.31
N ILE A 62 1.54 0.36 3.39
CA ILE A 62 1.94 0.82 2.06
C ILE A 62 1.51 2.28 1.92
N MET A 63 2.39 3.12 1.39
CA MET A 63 2.19 4.56 1.26
C MET A 63 2.31 4.97 -0.21
N ALA A 64 1.37 5.81 -0.68
CA ALA A 64 1.35 6.24 -2.07
C ALA A 64 2.24 7.45 -2.34
N ASP A 65 2.24 8.42 -1.44
CA ASP A 65 2.85 9.73 -1.68
C ASP A 65 3.75 10.13 -0.53
N PHE A 66 4.70 11.02 -0.81
CA PHE A 66 5.50 11.66 0.21
C PHE A 66 5.90 13.06 -0.25
N ILE A 67 6.30 13.89 0.71
CA ILE A 67 6.62 15.31 0.48
C ILE A 67 8.10 15.55 0.82
N PHE A 68 8.80 16.24 -0.08
CA PHE A 68 10.12 16.78 0.21
C PHE A 68 9.97 18.11 0.93
N GLU A 69 10.71 18.30 2.00
CA GLU A 69 10.90 19.61 2.58
C GLU A 69 11.90 20.43 1.73
N ASP A 70 11.99 21.73 1.95
CA ASP A 70 12.92 22.59 1.21
C ASP A 70 14.37 22.11 1.31
N SER A 71 14.73 21.48 2.42
CA SER A 71 16.05 20.89 2.62
C SER A 71 16.28 19.58 1.85
N GLY A 72 15.25 19.04 1.20
CA GLY A 72 15.30 17.75 0.53
C GLY A 72 14.98 16.56 1.44
N VAL A 73 14.74 16.81 2.72
CA VAL A 73 14.39 15.75 3.69
C VAL A 73 12.94 15.34 3.50
N ILE A 74 12.67 14.04 3.66
CA ILE A 74 11.33 13.48 3.58
C ILE A 74 10.87 13.12 5.00
N LYS A 75 9.80 13.77 5.47
CA LYS A 75 9.24 13.51 6.81
C LYS A 75 7.79 13.09 6.80
N GLN A 76 7.04 13.46 5.76
CA GLN A 76 5.60 13.20 5.71
C GLN A 76 5.24 12.38 4.49
N GLY A 77 4.33 11.44 4.70
CA GLY A 77 3.74 10.66 3.62
C GLY A 77 2.23 10.75 3.66
N GLY A 78 1.60 10.32 2.58
CA GLY A 78 0.15 10.32 2.45
C GLY A 78 -0.35 9.13 1.65
N GLY A 79 -1.69 8.94 1.69
CA GLY A 79 -2.30 7.85 0.96
C GLY A 79 -1.86 6.48 1.44
N HIS A 80 -1.76 6.28 2.75
CA HIS A 80 -1.30 5.00 3.29
C HIS A 80 -2.46 4.04 3.52
N THR A 81 -2.16 2.75 3.36
CA THR A 81 -3.08 1.65 3.63
C THR A 81 -2.42 0.72 4.63
N VAL A 82 -3.14 0.40 5.69
CA VAL A 82 -2.69 -0.54 6.71
C VAL A 82 -3.44 -1.86 6.50
N ILE A 83 -2.71 -2.90 6.17
CA ILE A 83 -3.27 -4.22 5.84
C ILE A 83 -2.84 -5.20 6.91
N PRO A 84 -3.76 -6.01 7.47
CA PRO A 84 -3.34 -7.11 8.34
C PRO A 84 -2.37 -8.02 7.57
N THR A 85 -1.20 -8.28 8.13
CA THR A 85 -0.17 -9.04 7.41
C THR A 85 -0.65 -10.44 7.00
N LYS A 86 -1.50 -11.04 7.81
CA LYS A 86 -2.09 -12.36 7.48
C LYS A 86 -2.96 -12.34 6.23
N ASN A 87 -3.42 -11.17 5.80
CA ASN A 87 -4.24 -11.03 4.59
C ASN A 87 -3.41 -10.81 3.33
N ILE A 88 -2.11 -10.64 3.48
CA ILE A 88 -1.20 -10.48 2.33
C ILE A 88 -1.02 -11.84 1.65
N LEU A 89 -1.30 -11.88 0.37
CA LEU A 89 -1.12 -13.08 -0.47
C LEU A 89 0.27 -13.10 -1.10
N LYS A 90 0.73 -11.95 -1.58
CA LYS A 90 2.02 -11.84 -2.25
C LYS A 90 2.46 -10.38 -2.31
N ILE A 91 3.75 -10.14 -2.12
CA ILE A 91 4.38 -8.83 -2.36
C ILE A 91 5.48 -9.01 -3.39
N LYS A 92 5.49 -8.14 -4.39
CA LYS A 92 6.54 -8.06 -5.40
C LYS A 92 7.23 -6.71 -5.33
N LYS A 93 8.55 -6.72 -5.29
CA LYS A 93 9.33 -5.48 -5.42
C LYS A 93 9.33 -5.02 -6.86
N VAL A 94 9.22 -3.71 -7.05
CA VAL A 94 9.31 -3.07 -8.36
C VAL A 94 10.65 -2.37 -8.45
N LYS A 95 11.40 -2.67 -9.49
CA LYS A 95 12.67 -1.98 -9.75
C LYS A 95 12.40 -0.60 -10.33
N ILE A 96 13.09 0.37 -9.82
CA ILE A 96 13.03 1.75 -10.29
C ILE A 96 14.40 2.25 -10.72
#